data_e1df2892264f8a120e466977ba88ec74
#
_entry.id   e1df2892264f8a120e466977ba88ec74
#
_cell.length_a   1.000
_cell.length_b   1.000
_cell.length_c   1.000
_cell.angle_alpha   90.00
_cell.angle_beta   90.00
_cell.angle_gamma   90.00
#
_symmetry.space_group_name_H-M   'P 1'
#
loop_
_entity.id
_entity.type
_entity.pdbx_description
1 polymer ?
#
loop_
_entity_poly.entity_id
_entity_poly.type
_entity_poly.pdbx_seq_one_letter_code
_entity_poly.pdbx_strand_id
1 'polypeptide(L)'
;MKISFWAYPLQLQHTFTVATCSRTTTPDVLVTLEHEGIIGYGEASMPPYLGESIESVMSFLSKVDLSQFSDPFLLDDILGYVDGIAPGNCAAKAAVDIALHDWIGKALNQPLYRIWGHNPDLTPCTTYTIGIDKPEVVKQKTLEVEGRFKRLKVKVGVPGDHQLIESIRSVSSLPLTVDANQGWTDREKALDEIFWLKEMGVIMVEQPLPKTQLDDLAWLTARSPLPVFADESLQRLADIPRLSGCFHGINIKLMKCTGLREAQKMITVAKSLGMQIMLGCMTETSCAVSAAAQLSPLADFADLDGNLLISNDPYEGMKVIDGKITLNDQPGIGITKEDKEVKEDKGR
;
A
#
# COMPACT_ATOMS: atom_id res chain seq x y z
N MET A 1 10.00 -2.77 -26.57
CA MET A 1 10.26 -2.49 -25.14
C MET A 1 11.05 -3.65 -24.53
N LYS A 2 12.03 -3.35 -23.66
CA LYS A 2 12.84 -4.35 -22.95
C LYS A 2 12.53 -4.28 -21.46
N ILE A 3 12.22 -5.41 -20.83
CA ILE A 3 12.03 -5.53 -19.41
C ILE A 3 13.24 -6.22 -18.78
N SER A 4 13.69 -5.74 -17.61
CA SER A 4 14.70 -6.39 -16.78
C SER A 4 14.22 -6.40 -15.33
N PHE A 5 14.58 -7.45 -14.57
CA PHE A 5 14.11 -7.61 -13.20
C PHE A 5 15.12 -8.40 -12.37
N TRP A 6 15.14 -8.13 -11.07
CA TRP A 6 16.04 -8.80 -10.12
C TRP A 6 15.44 -8.82 -8.71
N ALA A 7 15.80 -9.83 -7.94
CA ALA A 7 15.42 -9.92 -6.53
C ALA A 7 16.09 -8.81 -5.72
N TYR A 8 15.30 -8.16 -4.85
CA TYR A 8 15.76 -7.08 -3.99
C TYR A 8 15.12 -7.20 -2.59
N PRO A 9 15.55 -8.14 -1.74
CA PRO A 9 14.96 -8.31 -0.41
C PRO A 9 15.11 -7.03 0.43
N LEU A 10 13.98 -6.51 0.89
CA LEU A 10 13.92 -5.32 1.73
C LEU A 10 14.37 -5.64 3.16
N GLN A 11 15.23 -4.81 3.73
CA GLN A 11 15.70 -4.90 5.11
C GLN A 11 14.85 -3.98 5.99
N LEU A 12 14.17 -4.53 6.97
CA LEU A 12 13.37 -3.72 7.89
C LEU A 12 14.28 -3.01 8.91
N GLN A 13 13.95 -1.76 9.24
CA GLN A 13 14.65 -1.01 10.29
C GLN A 13 14.44 -1.63 11.67
N HIS A 14 13.26 -2.21 11.90
CA HIS A 14 12.88 -2.92 13.12
C HIS A 14 12.16 -4.21 12.76
N THR A 15 12.20 -5.21 13.65
CA THR A 15 11.36 -6.39 13.50
C THR A 15 9.89 -5.96 13.42
N PHE A 16 9.20 -6.38 12.37
CA PHE A 16 7.80 -6.08 12.15
C PHE A 16 6.94 -7.27 12.52
N THR A 17 6.07 -7.09 13.51
CA THR A 17 5.18 -8.13 14.03
C THR A 17 3.73 -7.76 13.78
N VAL A 18 2.99 -8.68 13.17
CA VAL A 18 1.53 -8.69 13.03
C VAL A 18 0.98 -9.96 13.66
N ALA A 19 -0.35 -10.08 13.77
CA ALA A 19 -1.00 -11.21 14.43
C ALA A 19 -0.53 -12.60 13.95
N THR A 20 -0.08 -12.72 12.69
CA THR A 20 0.23 -14.00 12.02
C THR A 20 1.72 -14.27 11.84
N CYS A 21 2.58 -13.26 11.88
CA CYS A 21 4.02 -13.45 11.63
C CYS A 21 4.89 -12.32 12.19
N SER A 22 6.19 -12.62 12.34
CA SER A 22 7.25 -11.66 12.68
C SER A 22 8.39 -11.80 11.67
N ARG A 23 8.92 -10.68 11.16
CA ARG A 23 9.94 -10.68 10.11
C ARG A 23 10.90 -9.51 10.24
N THR A 24 12.12 -9.68 9.72
CA THR A 24 13.17 -8.65 9.58
C THR A 24 13.46 -8.28 8.13
N THR A 25 12.91 -9.07 7.19
CA THR A 25 13.03 -8.84 5.75
C THR A 25 11.69 -9.03 5.07
N THR A 26 11.49 -8.38 3.93
CA THR A 26 10.35 -8.63 3.03
C THR A 26 10.88 -9.01 1.66
N PRO A 27 10.35 -10.07 1.01
CA PRO A 27 10.72 -10.40 -0.36
C PRO A 27 10.23 -9.30 -1.31
N ASP A 28 11.08 -8.92 -2.26
CA ASP A 28 10.79 -7.91 -3.26
C ASP A 28 11.54 -8.19 -4.56
N VAL A 29 10.99 -7.70 -5.67
CA VAL A 29 11.58 -7.75 -7.02
C VAL A 29 11.45 -6.38 -7.66
N LEU A 30 12.58 -5.78 -8.01
CA LEU A 30 12.63 -4.53 -8.77
C LEU A 30 12.61 -4.81 -10.27
N VAL A 31 11.95 -3.91 -10.99
CA VAL A 31 11.73 -4.01 -12.44
C VAL A 31 12.17 -2.73 -13.12
N THR A 32 12.78 -2.85 -14.29
CA THR A 32 12.98 -1.73 -15.22
C THR A 32 12.38 -2.06 -16.57
N LEU A 33 11.79 -1.06 -17.19
CA LEU A 33 11.30 -1.09 -18.56
C LEU A 33 12.06 -0.03 -19.37
N GLU A 34 12.79 -0.47 -20.38
CA GLU A 34 13.57 0.42 -21.27
C GLU A 34 12.92 0.50 -22.65
N HIS A 35 12.69 1.70 -23.12
CA HIS A 35 12.25 1.98 -24.49
C HIS A 35 12.70 3.37 -24.90
N GLU A 36 13.26 3.50 -26.12
CA GLU A 36 13.73 4.77 -26.70
C GLU A 36 14.65 5.59 -25.78
N GLY A 37 15.53 4.89 -25.02
CA GLY A 37 16.48 5.52 -24.10
C GLY A 37 15.87 6.02 -22.77
N ILE A 38 14.57 5.82 -22.54
CA ILE A 38 13.89 6.15 -21.30
C ILE A 38 13.72 4.86 -20.46
N ILE A 39 13.95 4.96 -19.16
CA ILE A 39 13.82 3.87 -18.21
C ILE A 39 12.66 4.16 -17.26
N GLY A 40 11.63 3.31 -17.28
CA GLY A 40 10.58 3.25 -16.28
C GLY A 40 10.94 2.25 -15.18
N TYR A 41 10.63 2.57 -13.94
CA TYR A 41 10.87 1.74 -12.76
C TYR A 41 9.58 1.12 -12.24
N GLY A 42 9.64 -0.11 -11.78
CA GLY A 42 8.54 -0.83 -11.14
C GLY A 42 9.04 -1.73 -10.02
N GLU A 43 8.11 -2.17 -9.20
CA GLU A 43 8.38 -2.95 -8.00
C GLU A 43 7.27 -3.95 -7.75
N ALA A 44 7.64 -5.15 -7.31
CA ALA A 44 6.75 -6.20 -6.84
C ALA A 44 7.10 -6.57 -5.40
N SER A 45 6.40 -5.99 -4.43
CA SER A 45 6.48 -6.41 -3.04
C SER A 45 5.44 -7.49 -2.76
N MET A 46 5.89 -8.61 -2.19
CA MET A 46 5.07 -9.81 -2.01
C MET A 46 5.16 -10.37 -0.59
N PRO A 47 4.49 -9.77 0.39
CA PRO A 47 4.45 -10.37 1.71
C PRO A 47 3.81 -11.77 1.66
N PRO A 48 4.21 -12.70 2.56
CA PRO A 48 3.87 -14.13 2.46
C PRO A 48 2.38 -14.45 2.33
N TYR A 49 1.51 -13.61 2.90
CA TYR A 49 0.06 -13.84 2.86
C TYR A 49 -0.60 -13.60 1.49
N LEU A 50 0.13 -13.04 0.52
CA LEU A 50 -0.36 -12.91 -0.86
C LEU A 50 -0.16 -14.19 -1.68
N GLY A 51 0.59 -15.17 -1.15
CA GLY A 51 0.86 -16.44 -1.85
C GLY A 51 1.83 -16.33 -3.02
N GLU A 52 2.51 -15.19 -3.16
CA GLU A 52 3.57 -14.97 -4.14
C GLU A 52 4.95 -15.04 -3.47
N SER A 53 5.98 -15.38 -4.23
CA SER A 53 7.38 -15.43 -3.80
C SER A 53 8.28 -14.77 -4.85
N ILE A 54 9.55 -14.52 -4.50
CA ILE A 54 10.55 -14.02 -5.46
C ILE A 54 10.60 -14.95 -6.69
N GLU A 55 10.60 -16.27 -6.49
CA GLU A 55 10.65 -17.26 -7.56
C GLU A 55 9.41 -17.20 -8.44
N SER A 56 8.20 -17.09 -7.86
CA SER A 56 6.96 -17.02 -8.63
C SER A 56 6.88 -15.72 -9.43
N VAL A 57 7.26 -14.58 -8.85
CA VAL A 57 7.31 -13.28 -9.52
C VAL A 57 8.32 -13.29 -10.66
N MET A 58 9.55 -13.75 -10.42
CA MET A 58 10.58 -13.84 -11.47
C MET A 58 10.17 -14.81 -12.58
N SER A 59 9.56 -15.95 -12.23
CA SER A 59 9.01 -16.91 -13.21
C SER A 59 7.87 -16.29 -14.04
N PHE A 60 7.01 -15.47 -13.46
CA PHE A 60 5.98 -14.75 -14.21
C PHE A 60 6.60 -13.71 -15.15
N LEU A 61 7.48 -12.86 -14.63
CA LEU A 61 8.13 -11.78 -15.39
C LEU A 61 8.95 -12.31 -16.56
N SER A 62 9.56 -13.52 -16.45
CA SER A 62 10.29 -14.17 -17.54
C SER A 62 9.41 -14.57 -18.74
N LYS A 63 8.08 -14.59 -18.56
CA LYS A 63 7.11 -14.88 -19.63
C LYS A 63 6.57 -13.62 -20.28
N VAL A 64 6.86 -12.45 -19.71
CA VAL A 64 6.38 -11.15 -20.22
C VAL A 64 7.25 -10.75 -21.41
N ASP A 65 6.71 -10.83 -22.61
CA ASP A 65 7.35 -10.34 -23.85
C ASP A 65 6.72 -9.03 -24.30
N LEU A 66 7.35 -7.93 -23.97
CA LEU A 66 6.92 -6.59 -24.37
C LEU A 66 7.52 -6.15 -25.72
N SER A 67 8.37 -6.97 -26.37
CA SER A 67 8.95 -6.64 -27.66
C SER A 67 7.92 -6.61 -28.80
N GLN A 68 6.79 -7.31 -28.62
CA GLN A 68 5.66 -7.32 -29.55
C GLN A 68 4.88 -6.00 -29.62
N PHE A 69 5.06 -5.10 -28.63
CA PHE A 69 4.41 -3.80 -28.60
C PHE A 69 5.39 -2.70 -28.98
N SER A 70 5.03 -1.91 -29.98
CA SER A 70 5.85 -0.77 -30.46
C SER A 70 5.51 0.55 -29.78
N ASP A 71 4.33 0.66 -29.16
CA ASP A 71 3.83 1.88 -28.54
C ASP A 71 3.47 1.66 -27.07
N PRO A 72 4.26 2.19 -26.11
CA PRO A 72 4.00 2.05 -24.67
C PRO A 72 2.71 2.75 -24.20
N PHE A 73 2.12 3.65 -25.00
CA PHE A 73 0.87 4.33 -24.65
C PHE A 73 -0.37 3.43 -24.79
N LEU A 74 -0.26 2.28 -25.44
CA LEU A 74 -1.35 1.29 -25.56
C LEU A 74 -1.52 0.49 -24.27
N LEU A 75 -1.71 1.18 -23.14
CA LEU A 75 -1.73 0.60 -21.80
C LEU A 75 -2.75 -0.53 -21.63
N ASP A 76 -3.99 -0.36 -22.11
CA ASP A 76 -5.02 -1.38 -21.91
C ASP A 76 -4.69 -2.66 -22.70
N ASP A 77 -4.07 -2.55 -23.88
CA ASP A 77 -3.65 -3.72 -24.68
C ASP A 77 -2.48 -4.44 -24.03
N ILE A 78 -1.46 -3.68 -23.59
CA ILE A 78 -0.27 -4.25 -22.94
C ILE A 78 -0.64 -4.90 -21.62
N LEU A 79 -1.38 -4.20 -20.75
CA LEU A 79 -1.76 -4.72 -19.43
C LEU A 79 -2.78 -5.84 -19.55
N GLY A 80 -3.65 -5.83 -20.56
CA GLY A 80 -4.53 -6.94 -20.89
C GLY A 80 -3.75 -8.19 -21.28
N TYR A 81 -2.70 -8.05 -22.09
CA TYR A 81 -1.78 -9.14 -22.41
C TYR A 81 -1.10 -9.66 -21.15
N VAL A 82 -0.53 -8.78 -20.32
CA VAL A 82 0.17 -9.16 -19.08
C VAL A 82 -0.78 -9.88 -18.11
N ASP A 83 -2.02 -9.40 -17.96
CA ASP A 83 -3.02 -10.04 -17.09
C ASP A 83 -3.42 -11.44 -17.60
N GLY A 84 -3.44 -11.62 -18.92
CA GLY A 84 -3.79 -12.88 -19.58
C GLY A 84 -2.72 -13.98 -19.51
N ILE A 85 -1.47 -13.67 -19.13
CA ILE A 85 -0.37 -14.67 -19.08
C ILE A 85 -0.67 -15.77 -18.06
N ALA A 86 -1.14 -15.40 -16.87
CA ALA A 86 -1.53 -16.34 -15.83
C ALA A 86 -2.45 -15.65 -14.79
N PRO A 87 -3.38 -16.39 -14.14
CA PRO A 87 -4.16 -15.88 -13.03
C PRO A 87 -3.26 -15.58 -11.81
N GLY A 88 -3.72 -14.70 -10.90
CA GLY A 88 -2.93 -14.25 -9.75
C GLY A 88 -1.71 -13.42 -10.19
N ASN A 89 -0.57 -13.61 -9.54
CA ASN A 89 0.67 -12.88 -9.82
C ASN A 89 0.48 -11.35 -9.79
N CYS A 90 -0.32 -10.87 -8.84
CA CYS A 90 -0.77 -9.48 -8.83
C CYS A 90 0.40 -8.51 -8.60
N ALA A 91 1.36 -8.87 -7.74
CA ALA A 91 2.55 -8.05 -7.50
C ALA A 91 3.44 -7.97 -8.75
N ALA A 92 3.66 -9.09 -9.45
CA ALA A 92 4.42 -9.09 -10.70
C ALA A 92 3.76 -8.22 -11.78
N LYS A 93 2.44 -8.28 -11.91
CA LYS A 93 1.65 -7.46 -12.85
C LYS A 93 1.72 -5.98 -12.47
N ALA A 94 1.63 -5.67 -11.16
CA ALA A 94 1.77 -4.32 -10.65
C ALA A 94 3.14 -3.72 -10.99
N ALA A 95 4.21 -4.49 -10.89
CA ALA A 95 5.54 -4.03 -11.25
C ALA A 95 5.65 -3.61 -12.73
N VAL A 96 5.03 -4.37 -13.64
CA VAL A 96 4.99 -4.02 -15.07
C VAL A 96 4.15 -2.77 -15.31
N ASP A 97 2.97 -2.68 -14.67
CA ASP A 97 2.08 -1.53 -14.76
C ASP A 97 2.76 -0.24 -14.25
N ILE A 98 3.39 -0.30 -13.09
CA ILE A 98 4.11 0.85 -12.49
C ILE A 98 5.24 1.29 -13.43
N ALA A 99 6.04 0.35 -13.95
CA ALA A 99 7.14 0.66 -14.87
C ALA A 99 6.67 1.32 -16.17
N LEU A 100 5.54 0.87 -16.72
CA LEU A 100 4.92 1.48 -17.90
C LEU A 100 4.45 2.91 -17.63
N HIS A 101 3.75 3.12 -16.51
CA HIS A 101 3.28 4.45 -16.13
C HIS A 101 4.44 5.40 -15.82
N ASP A 102 5.49 4.93 -15.16
CA ASP A 102 6.70 5.74 -14.93
C ASP A 102 7.38 6.14 -16.24
N TRP A 103 7.49 5.18 -17.16
CA TRP A 103 8.01 5.44 -18.50
C TRP A 103 7.18 6.51 -19.24
N ILE A 104 5.85 6.37 -19.24
CA ILE A 104 4.93 7.33 -19.90
C ILE A 104 5.11 8.75 -19.34
N GLY A 105 5.11 8.88 -18.00
CA GLY A 105 5.28 10.17 -17.37
C GLY A 105 6.63 10.80 -17.70
N LYS A 106 7.71 10.02 -17.78
CA LYS A 106 9.04 10.47 -18.20
C LYS A 106 9.07 10.86 -19.68
N ALA A 107 8.44 10.08 -20.56
CA ALA A 107 8.34 10.41 -21.99
C ALA A 107 7.58 11.73 -22.22
N LEU A 108 6.55 12.01 -21.41
CA LEU A 108 5.79 13.25 -21.45
C LEU A 108 6.45 14.38 -20.63
N ASN A 109 7.53 14.10 -19.91
CA ASN A 109 8.19 15.01 -18.99
C ASN A 109 7.20 15.64 -17.97
N GLN A 110 6.29 14.83 -17.42
CA GLN A 110 5.28 15.24 -16.45
C GLN A 110 5.11 14.19 -15.35
N PRO A 111 4.83 14.60 -14.09
CA PRO A 111 4.40 13.68 -13.06
C PRO A 111 3.00 13.12 -13.37
N LEU A 112 2.72 11.89 -12.94
CA LEU A 112 1.47 11.21 -13.28
C LEU A 112 0.24 11.93 -12.72
N TYR A 113 0.29 12.47 -11.51
CA TYR A 113 -0.85 13.20 -10.94
C TYR A 113 -1.29 14.36 -11.82
N ARG A 114 -0.33 15.04 -12.48
CA ARG A 114 -0.62 16.15 -13.40
C ARG A 114 -1.21 15.65 -14.71
N ILE A 115 -0.67 14.55 -15.27
CA ILE A 115 -1.22 13.91 -16.48
C ILE A 115 -2.69 13.53 -16.25
N TRP A 116 -3.01 13.05 -15.06
CA TRP A 116 -4.37 12.65 -14.69
C TRP A 116 -5.27 13.80 -14.20
N GLY A 117 -4.74 15.02 -14.10
CA GLY A 117 -5.49 16.20 -13.64
C GLY A 117 -5.83 16.21 -12.16
N HIS A 118 -5.03 15.53 -11.34
CA HIS A 118 -5.22 15.53 -9.89
C HIS A 118 -4.59 16.76 -9.24
N ASN A 119 -5.27 17.34 -8.24
CA ASN A 119 -4.73 18.45 -7.45
C ASN A 119 -3.85 17.93 -6.32
N PRO A 120 -2.51 18.17 -6.33
CA PRO A 120 -1.60 17.68 -5.31
C PRO A 120 -1.85 18.26 -3.92
N ASP A 121 -2.57 19.38 -3.80
CA ASP A 121 -2.92 19.97 -2.51
C ASP A 121 -3.98 19.16 -1.74
N LEU A 122 -4.69 18.26 -2.43
CA LEU A 122 -5.73 17.42 -1.85
C LEU A 122 -5.21 16.07 -1.30
N THR A 123 -3.89 15.86 -1.30
CA THR A 123 -3.32 14.64 -0.69
C THR A 123 -3.67 14.55 0.79
N PRO A 124 -4.07 13.37 1.31
CA PRO A 124 -4.36 13.18 2.73
C PRO A 124 -3.08 13.10 3.57
N CYS A 125 -3.24 13.18 4.90
CA CYS A 125 -2.20 12.71 5.80
C CYS A 125 -2.11 11.18 5.72
N THR A 126 -0.87 10.66 5.67
CA THR A 126 -0.62 9.22 5.85
C THR A 126 -0.60 8.87 7.33
N THR A 127 -0.84 7.60 7.63
CA THR A 127 -0.59 7.05 8.97
C THR A 127 0.89 6.66 9.11
N TYR A 128 1.30 6.46 10.36
CA TYR A 128 2.51 5.72 10.71
C TYR A 128 2.11 4.47 11.49
N THR A 129 2.60 3.32 11.07
CA THR A 129 2.18 2.03 11.62
C THR A 129 2.94 1.68 12.90
N ILE A 130 2.21 1.51 14.00
CA ILE A 130 2.69 0.95 15.26
C ILE A 130 2.36 -0.54 15.27
N GLY A 131 3.40 -1.37 15.21
CA GLY A 131 3.26 -2.83 15.31
C GLY A 131 2.99 -3.28 16.75
N ILE A 132 2.56 -4.54 16.90
CA ILE A 132 2.35 -5.17 18.20
C ILE A 132 3.70 -5.36 18.91
N ASP A 133 3.83 -4.81 20.13
CA ASP A 133 5.06 -4.89 20.92
C ASP A 133 4.71 -4.70 22.42
N LYS A 134 5.72 -4.74 23.28
CA LYS A 134 5.56 -4.46 24.72
C LYS A 134 5.12 -3.00 24.93
N PRO A 135 4.31 -2.71 25.99
CA PRO A 135 3.78 -1.38 26.24
C PRO A 135 4.82 -0.25 26.23
N GLU A 136 6.00 -0.49 26.81
CA GLU A 136 7.07 0.51 26.90
C GLU A 136 7.66 0.82 25.52
N VAL A 137 7.82 -0.21 24.67
CA VAL A 137 8.31 -0.06 23.28
C VAL A 137 7.29 0.68 22.44
N VAL A 138 6.02 0.35 22.59
CA VAL A 138 4.91 1.04 21.91
C VAL A 138 4.86 2.52 22.27
N LYS A 139 4.97 2.86 23.56
CA LYS A 139 5.02 4.25 24.04
C LYS A 139 6.19 5.00 23.44
N GLN A 140 7.37 4.38 23.46
CA GLN A 140 8.58 4.99 22.90
C GLN A 140 8.42 5.26 21.39
N LYS A 141 8.00 4.27 20.61
CA LYS A 141 7.75 4.42 19.16
C LYS A 141 6.71 5.50 18.88
N THR A 142 5.66 5.59 19.71
CA THR A 142 4.63 6.63 19.58
C THR A 142 5.22 8.02 19.78
N LEU A 143 6.06 8.22 20.81
CA LEU A 143 6.70 9.50 21.09
C LEU A 143 7.72 9.91 20.01
N GLU A 144 8.43 8.95 19.42
CA GLU A 144 9.42 9.21 18.36
C GLU A 144 8.79 9.77 17.08
N VAL A 145 7.52 9.47 16.83
CA VAL A 145 6.79 9.91 15.63
C VAL A 145 5.80 11.03 15.90
N GLU A 146 5.56 11.38 17.17
CA GLU A 146 4.73 12.50 17.55
C GLU A 146 5.32 13.82 17.00
N GLY A 147 4.47 14.68 16.44
CA GLY A 147 4.91 15.89 15.75
C GLY A 147 5.29 15.71 14.28
N ARG A 148 5.66 14.49 13.87
CA ARG A 148 5.97 14.17 12.45
C ARG A 148 4.75 13.66 11.70
N PHE A 149 3.86 12.95 12.39
CA PHE A 149 2.63 12.38 11.83
C PHE A 149 1.40 12.98 12.48
N LYS A 150 0.28 12.95 11.77
CA LYS A 150 -1.02 13.48 12.25
C LYS A 150 -2.00 12.35 12.58
N ARG A 151 -1.66 11.12 12.26
CA ARG A 151 -2.45 9.91 12.49
C ARG A 151 -1.52 8.72 12.71
N LEU A 152 -1.94 7.77 13.54
CA LEU A 152 -1.24 6.51 13.73
C LEU A 152 -2.12 5.35 13.29
N LYS A 153 -1.53 4.32 12.73
CA LYS A 153 -2.18 3.02 12.48
C LYS A 153 -1.72 2.02 13.53
N VAL A 154 -2.66 1.31 14.12
CA VAL A 154 -2.37 0.32 15.16
C VAL A 154 -2.88 -1.03 14.72
N LYS A 155 -2.02 -2.05 14.78
CA LYS A 155 -2.42 -3.44 14.53
C LYS A 155 -3.08 -4.00 15.78
N VAL A 156 -4.30 -4.54 15.61
CA VAL A 156 -5.15 -5.16 16.65
C VAL A 156 -5.62 -6.53 16.17
N GLY A 157 -6.56 -7.16 16.88
CA GLY A 157 -7.09 -8.48 16.52
C GLY A 157 -6.42 -9.61 17.30
N VAL A 158 -5.69 -9.29 18.38
CA VAL A 158 -5.00 -10.25 19.25
C VAL A 158 -5.30 -9.97 20.74
N PRO A 159 -5.10 -10.93 21.63
CA PRO A 159 -5.19 -10.65 23.07
C PRO A 159 -4.22 -9.54 23.50
N GLY A 160 -4.72 -8.54 24.23
CA GLY A 160 -3.93 -7.40 24.70
C GLY A 160 -4.16 -6.09 23.95
N ASP A 161 -5.08 -6.05 23.00
CA ASP A 161 -5.41 -4.86 22.21
C ASP A 161 -5.75 -3.64 23.08
N HIS A 162 -6.54 -3.84 24.15
CA HIS A 162 -6.87 -2.76 25.09
C HIS A 162 -5.61 -2.16 25.72
N GLN A 163 -4.71 -3.00 26.24
CA GLN A 163 -3.45 -2.54 26.83
C GLN A 163 -2.58 -1.78 25.81
N LEU A 164 -2.57 -2.24 24.57
CA LEU A 164 -1.84 -1.59 23.49
C LEU A 164 -2.39 -0.19 23.20
N ILE A 165 -3.70 -0.06 23.01
CA ILE A 165 -4.36 1.22 22.74
C ILE A 165 -4.22 2.18 23.94
N GLU A 166 -4.44 1.71 25.17
CA GLU A 166 -4.26 2.49 26.41
C GLU A 166 -2.81 2.97 26.56
N SER A 167 -1.84 2.14 26.18
CA SER A 167 -0.42 2.52 26.19
C SER A 167 -0.14 3.69 25.25
N ILE A 168 -0.68 3.66 24.04
CA ILE A 168 -0.58 4.77 23.09
C ILE A 168 -1.28 6.02 23.64
N ARG A 169 -2.48 5.87 24.17
CA ARG A 169 -3.27 6.99 24.72
C ARG A 169 -2.63 7.63 25.95
N SER A 170 -1.82 6.87 26.70
CA SER A 170 -1.09 7.45 27.84
C SER A 170 -0.03 8.48 27.45
N VAL A 171 0.37 8.52 26.17
CA VAL A 171 1.47 9.40 25.67
C VAL A 171 1.08 10.23 24.43
N SER A 172 -0.03 9.96 23.77
CA SER A 172 -0.45 10.67 22.55
C SER A 172 -1.96 10.78 22.42
N SER A 173 -2.42 11.92 21.91
CA SER A 173 -3.82 12.20 21.57
C SER A 173 -4.09 12.14 20.05
N LEU A 174 -3.13 11.75 19.22
CA LEU A 174 -3.31 11.68 17.78
C LEU A 174 -4.47 10.73 17.41
N PRO A 175 -5.27 11.05 16.38
CA PRO A 175 -6.26 10.13 15.85
C PRO A 175 -5.64 8.79 15.48
N LEU A 176 -6.31 7.68 15.83
CA LEU A 176 -5.88 6.33 15.48
C LEU A 176 -6.74 5.75 14.38
N THR A 177 -6.15 5.00 13.48
CA THR A 177 -6.81 3.97 12.70
C THR A 177 -6.38 2.61 13.23
N VAL A 178 -7.26 1.63 13.21
CA VAL A 178 -6.93 0.27 13.64
C VAL A 178 -7.12 -0.71 12.51
N ASP A 179 -6.25 -1.71 12.46
CA ASP A 179 -6.33 -2.79 11.50
C ASP A 179 -6.33 -4.12 12.27
N ALA A 180 -7.47 -4.80 12.22
CA ALA A 180 -7.67 -6.06 12.91
C ALA A 180 -7.18 -7.26 12.10
N ASN A 181 -6.81 -7.09 10.84
CA ASN A 181 -6.33 -8.16 9.94
C ASN A 181 -7.16 -9.45 10.06
N GLN A 182 -8.50 -9.33 10.08
CA GLN A 182 -9.45 -10.44 10.23
C GLN A 182 -9.42 -11.11 11.62
N GLY A 183 -8.85 -10.47 12.65
CA GLY A 183 -8.59 -11.08 13.95
C GLY A 183 -9.83 -11.30 14.83
N TRP A 184 -10.93 -10.61 14.56
CA TRP A 184 -12.18 -10.82 15.30
C TRP A 184 -13.08 -11.78 14.53
N THR A 185 -13.75 -12.70 15.25
CA THR A 185 -14.57 -13.76 14.61
C THR A 185 -16.05 -13.69 14.96
N ASP A 186 -16.40 -12.90 15.98
CA ASP A 186 -17.76 -12.71 16.48
C ASP A 186 -18.18 -11.26 16.19
N ARG A 187 -19.23 -11.08 15.40
CA ARG A 187 -19.68 -9.75 14.95
C ARG A 187 -20.21 -8.87 16.08
N GLU A 188 -20.82 -9.47 17.13
CA GLU A 188 -21.38 -8.71 18.24
C GLU A 188 -20.25 -8.20 19.15
N LYS A 189 -19.29 -9.05 19.46
CA LYS A 189 -18.09 -8.65 20.19
C LYS A 189 -17.26 -7.63 19.39
N ALA A 190 -17.13 -7.82 18.09
CA ALA A 190 -16.46 -6.85 17.22
C ALA A 190 -17.14 -5.48 17.26
N LEU A 191 -18.49 -5.45 17.33
CA LEU A 191 -19.21 -4.19 17.47
C LEU A 191 -18.95 -3.51 18.81
N ASP A 192 -18.94 -4.28 19.92
CA ASP A 192 -18.61 -3.77 21.25
C ASP A 192 -17.18 -3.19 21.28
N GLU A 193 -16.21 -3.90 20.68
CA GLU A 193 -14.83 -3.41 20.54
C GLU A 193 -14.78 -2.10 19.74
N ILE A 194 -15.54 -1.97 18.66
CA ILE A 194 -15.56 -0.75 17.86
C ILE A 194 -16.14 0.44 18.64
N PHE A 195 -17.14 0.22 19.49
CA PHE A 195 -17.65 1.26 20.40
C PHE A 195 -16.58 1.72 21.38
N TRP A 196 -15.89 0.78 22.03
CA TRP A 196 -14.79 1.10 22.93
C TRP A 196 -13.64 1.84 22.19
N LEU A 197 -13.24 1.37 21.02
CA LEU A 197 -12.21 2.01 20.19
C LEU A 197 -12.58 3.45 19.81
N LYS A 198 -13.86 3.71 19.55
CA LYS A 198 -14.33 5.09 19.30
C LYS A 198 -14.10 5.99 20.52
N GLU A 199 -14.37 5.51 21.73
CA GLU A 199 -14.08 6.25 22.97
C GLU A 199 -12.58 6.50 23.14
N MET A 200 -11.75 5.59 22.65
CA MET A 200 -10.31 5.73 22.63
C MET A 200 -9.79 6.64 21.48
N GLY A 201 -10.66 7.32 20.73
CA GLY A 201 -10.27 8.25 19.66
C GLY A 201 -9.84 7.58 18.36
N VAL A 202 -10.24 6.33 18.13
CA VAL A 202 -10.12 5.66 16.84
C VAL A 202 -11.11 6.29 15.87
N ILE A 203 -10.71 6.50 14.63
CA ILE A 203 -11.49 7.15 13.58
C ILE A 203 -11.89 6.23 12.43
N MET A 204 -11.31 5.03 12.35
CA MET A 204 -11.58 4.06 11.30
C MET A 204 -11.10 2.66 11.72
N VAL A 205 -11.81 1.62 11.29
CA VAL A 205 -11.47 0.20 11.51
C VAL A 205 -11.29 -0.50 10.17
N GLU A 206 -10.16 -1.18 10.00
CA GLU A 206 -9.82 -1.93 8.80
C GLU A 206 -9.97 -3.43 9.08
N GLN A 207 -10.64 -4.14 8.16
CA GLN A 207 -10.88 -5.58 8.09
C GLN A 207 -11.09 -6.27 9.44
N PRO A 208 -12.21 -5.95 10.14
CA PRO A 208 -12.47 -6.48 11.48
C PRO A 208 -12.69 -8.00 11.51
N LEU A 209 -13.47 -8.54 10.56
CA LEU A 209 -13.86 -9.94 10.49
C LEU A 209 -13.24 -10.64 9.27
N PRO A 210 -13.19 -11.99 9.26
CA PRO A 210 -12.74 -12.77 8.13
C PRO A 210 -13.44 -12.39 6.82
N LYS A 211 -12.67 -12.32 5.73
CA LYS A 211 -13.18 -11.98 4.39
C LYS A 211 -14.28 -12.90 3.85
N THR A 212 -14.42 -14.06 4.45
CA THR A 212 -15.49 -15.04 4.11
C THR A 212 -16.82 -14.76 4.81
N GLN A 213 -16.85 -13.88 5.81
CA GLN A 213 -18.03 -13.55 6.62
C GLN A 213 -18.70 -12.25 6.12
N LEU A 214 -19.05 -12.17 4.83
CA LEU A 214 -19.60 -10.94 4.25
C LEU A 214 -20.94 -10.51 4.86
N ASP A 215 -21.81 -11.44 5.22
CA ASP A 215 -23.09 -11.12 5.87
C ASP A 215 -22.87 -10.52 7.27
N ASP A 216 -21.90 -11.04 8.04
CA ASP A 216 -21.55 -10.49 9.34
C ASP A 216 -20.87 -9.13 9.21
N LEU A 217 -20.03 -8.95 8.19
CA LEU A 217 -19.43 -7.65 7.84
C LEU A 217 -20.50 -6.62 7.46
N ALA A 218 -21.49 -6.98 6.66
CA ALA A 218 -22.60 -6.10 6.32
C ALA A 218 -23.42 -5.72 7.56
N TRP A 219 -23.70 -6.69 8.44
CA TRP A 219 -24.43 -6.48 9.70
C TRP A 219 -23.66 -5.54 10.64
N LEU A 220 -22.34 -5.75 10.77
CA LEU A 220 -21.42 -4.95 11.59
C LEU A 220 -21.33 -3.51 11.05
N THR A 221 -21.08 -3.37 9.75
CA THR A 221 -20.91 -2.07 9.08
C THR A 221 -22.16 -1.20 9.23
N ALA A 222 -23.34 -1.77 9.07
CA ALA A 222 -24.59 -1.03 9.24
C ALA A 222 -24.84 -0.50 10.66
N ARG A 223 -24.10 -0.99 11.67
CA ARG A 223 -24.25 -0.64 13.10
C ARG A 223 -23.02 0.05 13.67
N SER A 224 -21.92 -0.04 12.97
CA SER A 224 -20.63 0.51 13.42
C SER A 224 -20.69 2.04 13.56
N PRO A 225 -20.26 2.59 14.71
CA PRO A 225 -20.16 4.03 14.90
C PRO A 225 -18.91 4.63 14.21
N LEU A 226 -18.05 3.80 13.61
CA LEU A 226 -16.84 4.17 12.88
C LEU A 226 -16.90 3.62 11.46
N PRO A 227 -16.28 4.29 10.49
CA PRO A 227 -16.10 3.72 9.15
C PRO A 227 -15.34 2.39 9.21
N VAL A 228 -15.85 1.39 8.47
CA VAL A 228 -15.25 0.05 8.32
C VAL A 228 -14.73 -0.10 6.90
N PHE A 229 -13.46 -0.48 6.74
CA PHE A 229 -12.77 -0.58 5.46
C PHE A 229 -12.38 -2.02 5.14
N ALA A 230 -12.51 -2.39 3.86
CA ALA A 230 -12.06 -3.68 3.33
C ALA A 230 -10.57 -3.64 2.98
N ASP A 231 -9.77 -4.60 3.45
CA ASP A 231 -8.40 -4.86 2.99
C ASP A 231 -8.30 -6.25 2.35
N GLU A 232 -8.30 -7.33 3.13
CA GLU A 232 -8.16 -8.69 2.59
C GLU A 232 -9.39 -9.16 1.82
N SER A 233 -10.55 -8.54 2.04
CA SER A 233 -11.78 -8.78 1.27
C SER A 233 -11.72 -8.23 -0.15
N LEU A 234 -10.85 -7.24 -0.39
CA LEU A 234 -10.66 -6.56 -1.67
C LEU A 234 -9.32 -6.93 -2.28
N GLN A 235 -9.33 -7.43 -3.51
CA GLN A 235 -8.11 -7.59 -4.30
C GLN A 235 -8.19 -6.85 -5.63
N ARG A 236 -9.23 -7.12 -6.41
CA ARG A 236 -9.39 -6.65 -7.78
C ARG A 236 -10.66 -5.81 -7.95
N LEU A 237 -10.73 -5.13 -9.07
CA LEU A 237 -11.91 -4.34 -9.47
C LEU A 237 -13.21 -5.14 -9.38
N ALA A 238 -13.17 -6.42 -9.77
CA ALA A 238 -14.34 -7.29 -9.77
C ALA A 238 -14.91 -7.59 -8.36
N ASP A 239 -14.14 -7.34 -7.31
CA ASP A 239 -14.59 -7.54 -5.93
C ASP A 239 -15.51 -6.42 -5.43
N ILE A 240 -15.39 -5.19 -5.96
CA ILE A 240 -16.07 -4.00 -5.43
C ILE A 240 -17.59 -4.14 -5.37
N PRO A 241 -18.29 -4.63 -6.41
CA PRO A 241 -19.75 -4.70 -6.37
C PRO A 241 -20.29 -5.55 -5.21
N ARG A 242 -19.61 -6.66 -4.87
CA ARG A 242 -20.03 -7.54 -3.76
C ARG A 242 -19.73 -6.98 -2.38
N LEU A 243 -18.79 -6.01 -2.30
CA LEU A 243 -18.40 -5.37 -1.04
C LEU A 243 -19.24 -4.13 -0.72
N SER A 244 -19.99 -3.63 -1.69
CA SER A 244 -20.92 -2.52 -1.47
C SER A 244 -21.99 -2.93 -0.46
N GLY A 245 -22.14 -2.12 0.60
CA GLY A 245 -22.99 -2.44 1.76
C GLY A 245 -22.34 -3.34 2.83
N CYS A 246 -21.23 -4.02 2.52
CA CYS A 246 -20.45 -4.76 3.51
C CYS A 246 -19.37 -3.90 4.19
N PHE A 247 -19.00 -2.78 3.56
CA PHE A 247 -17.98 -1.85 4.03
C PHE A 247 -18.35 -0.41 3.67
N HIS A 248 -17.90 0.55 4.48
CA HIS A 248 -18.01 1.98 4.19
C HIS A 248 -16.96 2.44 3.17
N GLY A 249 -15.83 1.75 3.09
CA GLY A 249 -14.73 2.08 2.22
C GLY A 249 -13.85 0.88 1.87
N ILE A 250 -12.90 1.12 0.99
CA ILE A 250 -11.97 0.11 0.50
C ILE A 250 -10.52 0.59 0.63
N ASN A 251 -9.61 -0.33 0.97
CA ASN A 251 -8.17 -0.12 0.96
C ASN A 251 -7.57 -0.71 -0.32
N ILE A 252 -7.19 0.17 -1.25
CA ILE A 252 -6.55 -0.19 -2.52
C ILE A 252 -5.04 -0.25 -2.29
N LYS A 253 -4.42 -1.39 -2.63
CA LYS A 253 -2.97 -1.59 -2.63
C LYS A 253 -2.56 -2.05 -4.03
N LEU A 254 -1.57 -1.40 -4.63
CA LEU A 254 -1.15 -1.69 -6.01
C LEU A 254 -0.75 -3.16 -6.20
N MET A 255 -0.11 -3.76 -5.18
CA MET A 255 0.31 -5.16 -5.19
C MET A 255 -0.86 -6.16 -5.18
N LYS A 256 -2.05 -5.75 -4.75
CA LYS A 256 -3.27 -6.58 -4.81
C LYS A 256 -4.01 -6.42 -6.12
N CYS A 257 -4.08 -5.20 -6.65
CA CYS A 257 -4.93 -4.85 -7.80
C CYS A 257 -4.18 -4.73 -9.13
N THR A 258 -2.97 -5.31 -9.24
CA THR A 258 -2.18 -5.31 -10.47
C THR A 258 -1.68 -3.94 -10.96
N GLY A 259 -1.67 -2.92 -10.10
CA GLY A 259 -1.03 -1.63 -10.38
C GLY A 259 -1.97 -0.44 -10.50
N LEU A 260 -1.45 0.63 -11.09
CA LEU A 260 -2.09 1.95 -11.15
C LEU A 260 -3.34 1.98 -12.04
N ARG A 261 -3.29 1.26 -13.18
CA ARG A 261 -4.42 1.28 -14.14
C ARG A 261 -5.69 0.70 -13.55
N GLU A 262 -5.59 -0.43 -12.85
CA GLU A 262 -6.74 -1.02 -12.19
C GLU A 262 -7.16 -0.21 -10.96
N ALA A 263 -6.19 0.32 -10.18
CA ALA A 263 -6.48 1.18 -9.04
C ALA A 263 -7.33 2.40 -9.42
N GLN A 264 -7.05 3.06 -10.55
CA GLN A 264 -7.87 4.17 -11.06
C GLN A 264 -9.31 3.75 -11.35
N LYS A 265 -9.49 2.59 -11.99
CA LYS A 265 -10.82 2.03 -12.27
C LYS A 265 -11.55 1.70 -10.96
N MET A 266 -10.85 1.13 -9.98
CA MET A 266 -11.38 0.80 -8.65
C MET A 266 -11.84 2.06 -7.90
N ILE A 267 -11.04 3.14 -7.88
CA ILE A 267 -11.41 4.42 -7.28
C ILE A 267 -12.72 4.95 -7.90
N THR A 268 -12.80 4.92 -9.23
CA THR A 268 -13.97 5.42 -9.97
C THR A 268 -15.24 4.63 -9.61
N VAL A 269 -15.17 3.30 -9.63
CA VAL A 269 -16.30 2.43 -9.31
C VAL A 269 -16.71 2.57 -7.85
N ALA A 270 -15.76 2.54 -6.91
CA ALA A 270 -16.07 2.65 -5.49
C ALA A 270 -16.72 3.98 -5.15
N LYS A 271 -16.21 5.10 -5.67
CA LYS A 271 -16.83 6.43 -5.48
C LYS A 271 -18.24 6.50 -6.07
N SER A 272 -18.49 5.87 -7.21
CA SER A 272 -19.84 5.82 -7.81
C SER A 272 -20.84 5.04 -6.95
N LEU A 273 -20.36 4.11 -6.11
CA LEU A 273 -21.13 3.36 -5.13
C LEU A 273 -21.19 4.05 -3.75
N GLY A 274 -20.66 5.27 -3.61
CA GLY A 274 -20.63 6.02 -2.34
C GLY A 274 -19.62 5.50 -1.32
N MET A 275 -18.64 4.67 -1.74
CA MET A 275 -17.63 4.14 -0.85
C MET A 275 -16.44 5.11 -0.70
N GLN A 276 -15.89 5.20 0.48
CA GLN A 276 -14.65 5.93 0.76
C GLN A 276 -13.42 5.18 0.24
N ILE A 277 -12.37 5.92 -0.06
CA ILE A 277 -11.12 5.39 -0.61
C ILE A 277 -10.00 5.53 0.41
N MET A 278 -9.31 4.45 0.67
CA MET A 278 -8.00 4.41 1.31
C MET A 278 -6.98 3.88 0.32
N LEU A 279 -5.83 4.50 0.26
CA LEU A 279 -4.66 3.96 -0.42
C LEU A 279 -3.70 3.41 0.62
N GLY A 280 -3.41 2.12 0.53
CA GLY A 280 -2.43 1.44 1.36
C GLY A 280 -1.25 0.92 0.54
N CYS A 281 -0.25 0.45 1.27
CA CYS A 281 0.92 -0.22 0.70
C CYS A 281 1.20 -1.52 1.46
N MET A 282 2.18 -2.24 0.96
CA MET A 282 2.90 -3.26 1.71
C MET A 282 4.16 -2.62 2.34
N THR A 283 5.11 -3.43 2.79
CA THR A 283 6.48 -2.92 2.98
C THR A 283 7.10 -2.84 1.59
N GLU A 284 7.37 -1.63 1.13
CA GLU A 284 7.72 -1.31 -0.25
C GLU A 284 8.84 -0.27 -0.27
N THR A 285 9.55 -0.14 -1.38
CA THR A 285 10.46 0.99 -1.60
C THR A 285 9.70 2.26 -1.96
N SER A 286 10.42 3.38 -2.06
CA SER A 286 9.87 4.62 -2.58
C SER A 286 9.33 4.50 -4.01
N CYS A 287 9.65 3.43 -4.76
CA CYS A 287 9.11 3.20 -6.10
C CYS A 287 7.60 2.95 -6.05
N ALA A 288 7.16 1.87 -5.39
CA ALA A 288 5.73 1.54 -5.34
C ALA A 288 4.94 2.51 -4.46
N VAL A 289 5.53 2.97 -3.34
CA VAL A 289 4.88 3.96 -2.47
C VAL A 289 4.64 5.28 -3.20
N SER A 290 5.61 5.79 -3.99
CA SER A 290 5.42 7.01 -4.79
C SER A 290 4.43 6.80 -5.94
N ALA A 291 4.41 5.61 -6.55
CA ALA A 291 3.40 5.27 -7.55
C ALA A 291 1.98 5.36 -6.95
N ALA A 292 1.73 4.72 -5.81
CA ALA A 292 0.45 4.81 -5.12
C ALA A 292 0.11 6.25 -4.72
N ALA A 293 1.11 7.03 -4.28
CA ALA A 293 0.92 8.42 -3.88
C ALA A 293 0.43 9.32 -5.03
N GLN A 294 0.70 9.00 -6.31
CA GLN A 294 0.16 9.75 -7.46
C GLN A 294 -1.38 9.75 -7.51
N LEU A 295 -2.02 8.74 -6.92
CA LEU A 295 -3.47 8.62 -6.79
C LEU A 295 -4.02 9.24 -5.50
N SER A 296 -3.17 9.60 -4.55
CA SER A 296 -3.58 10.03 -3.21
C SER A 296 -4.47 11.28 -3.16
N PRO A 297 -4.42 12.23 -4.13
CA PRO A 297 -5.40 13.31 -4.17
C PRO A 297 -6.87 12.87 -4.30
N LEU A 298 -7.11 11.61 -4.67
CA LEU A 298 -8.45 11.03 -4.78
C LEU A 298 -8.89 10.26 -3.53
N ALA A 299 -8.00 10.10 -2.55
CA ALA A 299 -8.25 9.27 -1.38
C ALA A 299 -8.71 10.07 -0.16
N ASP A 300 -9.57 9.45 0.66
CA ASP A 300 -10.02 9.97 1.95
C ASP A 300 -9.02 9.65 3.07
N PHE A 301 -8.35 8.50 2.94
CA PHE A 301 -7.34 8.00 3.87
C PHE A 301 -6.11 7.52 3.11
N ALA A 302 -4.97 7.54 3.78
CA ALA A 302 -3.74 6.94 3.28
C ALA A 302 -2.96 6.21 4.38
N ASP A 303 -2.34 5.10 3.99
CA ASP A 303 -1.43 4.27 4.78
C ASP A 303 -0.25 3.92 3.87
N LEU A 304 0.55 4.96 3.57
CA LEU A 304 1.67 4.93 2.61
C LEU A 304 2.99 5.21 3.36
N ASP A 305 3.31 4.34 4.31
CA ASP A 305 4.51 4.42 5.15
C ASP A 305 5.51 3.28 4.90
N GLY A 306 5.24 2.40 3.92
CA GLY A 306 6.04 1.19 3.68
C GLY A 306 7.53 1.43 3.46
N ASN A 307 7.89 2.50 2.77
CA ASN A 307 9.27 2.90 2.52
C ASN A 307 9.96 3.48 3.77
N LEU A 308 9.20 3.95 4.75
CA LEU A 308 9.75 4.45 6.02
C LEU A 308 10.11 3.31 6.99
N LEU A 309 9.72 2.08 6.68
CA LEU A 309 9.99 0.91 7.50
C LEU A 309 11.25 0.14 7.09
N ILE A 310 11.88 0.52 5.98
CA ILE A 310 13.06 -0.15 5.42
C ILE A 310 14.32 0.68 5.53
N SER A 311 15.48 0.02 5.53
CA SER A 311 16.80 0.66 5.64
C SER A 311 17.59 0.68 4.33
N ASN A 312 17.13 -0.05 3.31
CA ASN A 312 17.84 -0.23 2.04
C ASN A 312 17.03 0.25 0.82
N ASP A 313 16.28 1.34 0.97
CA ASP A 313 15.56 1.95 -0.16
C ASP A 313 16.56 2.45 -1.22
N PRO A 314 16.46 2.00 -2.49
CA PRO A 314 17.35 2.46 -3.56
C PRO A 314 16.84 3.71 -4.27
N TYR A 315 15.69 4.24 -3.86
CA TYR A 315 15.04 5.38 -4.49
C TYR A 315 14.71 6.48 -3.49
N GLU A 316 14.70 7.72 -3.97
CA GLU A 316 14.00 8.83 -3.33
C GLU A 316 12.72 9.14 -4.10
N GLY A 317 11.62 9.43 -3.40
CA GLY A 317 10.32 9.68 -4.01
C GLY A 317 9.48 10.70 -3.25
N MET A 318 8.17 10.41 -3.13
CA MET A 318 7.25 11.22 -2.36
C MET A 318 7.76 11.39 -0.92
N LYS A 319 7.45 12.51 -0.31
CA LYS A 319 7.84 12.81 1.08
C LYS A 319 6.61 12.94 1.98
N VAL A 320 6.81 12.64 3.26
CA VAL A 320 5.82 12.93 4.29
C VAL A 320 6.30 14.18 5.04
N ILE A 321 5.58 15.28 4.85
CA ILE A 321 5.89 16.57 5.50
C ILE A 321 4.72 16.91 6.42
N ASP A 322 4.98 17.08 7.70
CA ASP A 322 3.95 17.30 8.71
C ASP A 322 2.81 16.27 8.67
N GLY A 323 3.16 15.02 8.43
CA GLY A 323 2.22 13.91 8.29
C GLY A 323 1.48 13.85 6.96
N LYS A 324 1.60 14.87 6.09
CA LYS A 324 0.92 14.94 4.80
C LYS A 324 1.79 14.35 3.70
N ILE A 325 1.18 13.56 2.82
CA ILE A 325 1.81 13.10 1.58
C ILE A 325 2.12 14.33 0.72
N THR A 326 3.37 14.48 0.33
CA THR A 326 3.85 15.57 -0.50
C THR A 326 4.43 15.01 -1.79
N LEU A 327 3.72 15.24 -2.88
CA LEU A 327 4.17 14.87 -4.22
C LEU A 327 5.22 15.87 -4.71
N ASN A 328 6.14 15.39 -5.53
CA ASN A 328 7.13 16.24 -6.19
C ASN A 328 6.81 16.38 -7.68
N ASP A 329 7.49 17.32 -8.37
CA ASP A 329 7.27 17.61 -9.78
C ASP A 329 8.15 16.75 -10.73
N GLN A 330 8.83 15.72 -10.21
CA GLN A 330 9.63 14.83 -11.06
C GLN A 330 8.73 14.03 -11.99
N PRO A 331 9.13 13.82 -13.25
CA PRO A 331 8.36 13.06 -14.23
C PRO A 331 8.10 11.60 -13.77
N GLY A 332 7.05 10.99 -14.32
CA GLY A 332 6.68 9.61 -14.01
C GLY A 332 6.02 9.50 -12.63
N ILE A 333 6.41 8.49 -11.88
CA ILE A 333 5.95 8.26 -10.51
C ILE A 333 6.64 9.18 -9.50
N GLY A 334 7.54 10.06 -9.94
CA GLY A 334 8.17 11.05 -9.08
C GLY A 334 9.35 10.52 -8.27
N ILE A 335 10.12 9.57 -8.82
CA ILE A 335 11.29 9.01 -8.12
C ILE A 335 12.60 9.36 -8.82
N THR A 336 13.66 9.41 -8.01
CA THR A 336 15.06 9.40 -8.46
C THR A 336 15.77 8.20 -7.87
N LYS A 337 16.66 7.58 -8.67
CA LYS A 337 17.51 6.50 -8.16
C LYS A 337 18.66 7.11 -7.37
N GLU A 338 18.89 6.67 -6.14
CA GLU A 338 20.09 7.03 -5.42
C GLU A 338 21.32 6.35 -6.05
N ASP A 339 22.22 7.13 -6.59
CA ASP A 339 23.57 6.66 -6.93
C ASP A 339 24.37 6.49 -5.62
N LYS A 340 24.11 5.43 -4.88
CA LYS A 340 25.04 5.00 -3.82
C LYS A 340 26.27 4.46 -4.57
N GLU A 341 27.33 5.31 -4.70
CA GLU A 341 28.65 4.81 -5.01
C GLU A 341 28.91 3.62 -4.10
N VAL A 342 29.03 2.44 -4.68
CA VAL A 342 29.56 1.27 -4.01
C VAL A 342 30.99 1.68 -3.61
N LYS A 343 31.18 2.06 -2.35
CA LYS A 343 32.53 2.16 -1.79
C LYS A 343 33.07 0.73 -1.83
N GLU A 344 33.74 0.40 -2.92
CA GLU A 344 34.61 -0.75 -2.97
C GLU A 344 35.58 -0.61 -1.79
N ASP A 345 35.37 -1.44 -0.79
CA ASP A 345 36.33 -1.63 0.28
C ASP A 345 37.58 -2.24 -0.36
N LYS A 346 38.48 -1.39 -0.80
CA LYS A 346 39.81 -1.79 -1.21
C LYS A 346 40.54 -2.21 0.06
N GLY A 347 40.27 -3.47 0.46
CA GLY A 347 41.01 -4.17 1.48
C GLY A 347 42.50 -4.11 1.18
N ARG A 348 43.24 -3.53 2.10
CA ARG A 348 44.69 -3.68 2.21
C ARG A 348 45.03 -5.05 2.81
#